data_e016dfb2ae7fe30e652a37bd6301cbab
#
_entry.id   e016dfb2ae7fe30e652a37bd6301cbab
#
_cell.length_a   1.000
_cell.length_b   1.000
_cell.length_c   1.000
_cell.angle_alpha   90.00
_cell.angle_beta   90.00
_cell.angle_gamma   90.00
#
_symmetry.space_group_name_H-M   'P 1'
#
loop_
_entity.id
_entity.type
_entity.pdbx_description
1 polymer ?
#
loop_
_entity_poly.entity_id
_entity_poly.type
_entity_poly.pdbx_seq_one_letter_code
_entity_poly.pdbx_strand_id
1 'polypeptide(L)'
;LHKGVLSLDLTDLRCFDGYTYAHSVNVAVLACIIGFGLKMNEASLEQLVMAGLLHDLGKLVIPPEILNKPARLTNDEYEVMKQHATLSYEMIKERWDISAQVKAAVLYHHENVDGSGYPQGIYGDNMTIFTKILHVADVYDALVSRRPYKNPYSPFEACEFLMGAGGIMFDRQVVEALLLYVPFYPKGTQVELSDGRQGIIVENKGNRNLRPLLRLLDGTMMDMLDQKNFNLTILHGVNEEIMDPCAEESERRKMLTPFKKYRIMIIDDMLINLQTFRGFLQNVYELSMLTSVGQALLQLKRQPEPDLVILDMDMPEMNGIDASAKIRDLIGN
;
A
#
# COMPACT_ATOMS: atom_id res chain seq x y z
N LEU A 1 36.18 -13.99 -3.94
CA LEU A 1 35.28 -12.89 -3.66
C LEU A 1 33.99 -13.17 -4.41
N HIS A 2 33.08 -13.93 -3.80
CA HIS A 2 31.75 -14.16 -4.35
C HIS A 2 30.94 -12.85 -4.23
N LYS A 3 30.61 -12.24 -5.36
CA LYS A 3 29.53 -11.27 -5.46
C LYS A 3 28.22 -12.03 -5.22
N GLY A 4 27.85 -12.23 -3.96
CA GLY A 4 26.53 -12.66 -3.61
C GLY A 4 25.58 -11.49 -3.86
N VAL A 5 24.93 -11.47 -5.01
CA VAL A 5 23.65 -10.77 -5.15
C VAL A 5 22.72 -11.49 -4.19
N LEU A 6 22.41 -10.89 -3.05
CA LEU A 6 21.31 -11.35 -2.22
C LEU A 6 20.06 -10.99 -3.02
N SER A 7 19.57 -11.91 -3.80
CA SER A 7 18.19 -11.93 -4.18
C SER A 7 17.42 -12.06 -2.86
N LEU A 8 16.94 -10.95 -2.31
CA LEU A 8 15.91 -10.97 -1.29
C LEU A 8 14.69 -11.53 -2.00
N ASP A 9 14.53 -12.85 -1.87
CA ASP A 9 13.39 -13.52 -2.43
C ASP A 9 12.18 -13.16 -1.54
N LEU A 10 11.44 -12.11 -1.96
CA LEU A 10 10.17 -11.74 -1.34
C LEU A 10 9.17 -12.91 -1.35
N THR A 11 9.48 -13.98 -2.10
CA THR A 11 8.74 -15.24 -2.11
C THR A 11 8.83 -15.94 -0.76
N ASP A 12 9.96 -15.83 -0.05
CA ASP A 12 10.12 -16.43 1.28
C ASP A 12 9.20 -15.76 2.30
N LEU A 13 9.07 -14.43 2.25
CA LEU A 13 8.09 -13.68 3.06
C LEU A 13 6.66 -14.11 2.75
N ARG A 14 6.32 -14.32 1.48
CA ARG A 14 4.99 -14.74 1.05
C ARG A 14 4.65 -16.17 1.44
N CYS A 15 5.62 -17.08 1.40
CA CYS A 15 5.42 -18.48 1.81
C CYS A 15 5.31 -18.60 3.34
N PHE A 16 5.93 -17.69 4.09
CA PHE A 16 5.93 -17.70 5.55
C PHE A 16 4.64 -17.13 6.13
N ASP A 17 4.18 -15.98 5.64
CA ASP A 17 2.89 -15.37 6.02
C ASP A 17 2.40 -14.41 4.92
N GLY A 18 1.33 -14.79 4.25
CA GLY A 18 0.71 -13.97 3.19
C GLY A 18 0.25 -12.59 3.69
N TYR A 19 -0.07 -12.45 4.98
CA TYR A 19 -0.43 -11.19 5.59
C TYR A 19 0.78 -10.24 5.68
N THR A 20 1.91 -10.70 6.22
CA THR A 20 3.13 -9.89 6.36
C THR A 20 3.63 -9.37 5.01
N TYR A 21 3.55 -10.21 3.96
CA TYR A 21 3.90 -9.77 2.60
C TYR A 21 3.00 -8.65 2.08
N ALA A 22 1.67 -8.86 2.15
CA ALA A 22 0.70 -7.85 1.68
C ALA A 22 0.84 -6.54 2.47
N HIS A 23 1.04 -6.63 3.78
CA HIS A 23 1.31 -5.50 4.66
C HIS A 23 2.56 -4.72 4.24
N SER A 24 3.70 -5.40 4.01
CA SER A 24 4.93 -4.73 3.57
C SER A 24 4.76 -3.99 2.25
N VAL A 25 4.01 -4.55 1.29
CA VAL A 25 3.69 -3.89 0.02
C VAL A 25 2.81 -2.67 0.25
N ASN A 26 1.76 -2.78 1.07
CA ASN A 26 0.87 -1.66 1.39
C ASN A 26 1.63 -0.52 2.08
N VAL A 27 2.47 -0.85 3.08
CA VAL A 27 3.31 0.12 3.79
C VAL A 27 4.27 0.82 2.83
N ALA A 28 4.88 0.09 1.89
CA ALA A 28 5.75 0.67 0.87
C ALA A 28 4.99 1.68 -0.03
N VAL A 29 3.78 1.33 -0.46
CA VAL A 29 2.92 2.22 -1.27
C VAL A 29 2.50 3.45 -0.46
N LEU A 30 2.06 3.27 0.79
CA LEU A 30 1.67 4.37 1.67
C LEU A 30 2.85 5.30 1.97
N ALA A 31 4.03 4.75 2.27
CA ALA A 31 5.24 5.54 2.49
C ALA A 31 5.61 6.37 1.24
N CYS A 32 5.50 5.79 0.05
CA CYS A 32 5.70 6.50 -1.22
C CYS A 32 4.68 7.65 -1.39
N ILE A 33 3.40 7.42 -1.10
CA ILE A 33 2.33 8.42 -1.17
C ILE A 33 2.61 9.58 -0.20
N ILE A 34 2.99 9.29 1.05
CA ILE A 34 3.34 10.30 2.04
C ILE A 34 4.56 11.10 1.58
N GLY A 35 5.61 10.42 1.12
CA GLY A 35 6.83 11.06 0.59
C GLY A 35 6.53 11.97 -0.60
N PHE A 36 5.64 11.57 -1.50
CA PHE A 36 5.14 12.40 -2.59
C PHE A 36 4.41 13.64 -2.06
N GLY A 37 3.57 13.49 -1.04
CA GLY A 37 2.89 14.59 -0.35
C GLY A 37 3.87 15.59 0.28
N LEU A 38 4.99 15.11 0.78
CA LEU A 38 6.10 15.92 1.31
C LEU A 38 7.04 16.46 0.22
N LYS A 39 6.71 16.26 -1.07
CA LYS A 39 7.49 16.73 -2.23
C LYS A 39 8.92 16.18 -2.26
N MET A 40 9.11 14.95 -1.84
CA MET A 40 10.40 14.28 -1.92
C MET A 40 10.74 13.97 -3.38
N ASN A 41 12.04 13.93 -3.69
CA ASN A 41 12.51 13.57 -5.04
C ASN A 41 12.39 12.05 -5.29
N GLU A 42 12.46 11.64 -6.55
CA GLU A 42 12.30 10.25 -7.01
C GLU A 42 13.23 9.28 -6.29
N ALA A 43 14.52 9.60 -6.17
CA ALA A 43 15.50 8.77 -5.48
C ALA A 43 15.14 8.54 -3.99
N SER A 44 14.56 9.54 -3.33
CA SER A 44 14.06 9.40 -1.95
C SER A 44 12.79 8.54 -1.88
N LEU A 45 11.90 8.64 -2.88
CA LEU A 45 10.70 7.81 -2.96
C LEU A 45 11.05 6.34 -3.17
N GLU A 46 12.01 6.03 -4.04
CA GLU A 46 12.53 4.67 -4.23
C GLU A 46 13.08 4.08 -2.92
N GLN A 47 13.83 4.87 -2.16
CA GLN A 47 14.35 4.45 -0.87
C GLN A 47 13.26 4.25 0.18
N LEU A 48 12.21 5.08 0.18
CA LEU A 48 11.04 4.88 1.04
C LEU A 48 10.30 3.58 0.73
N VAL A 49 10.11 3.27 -0.56
CA VAL A 49 9.54 1.99 -0.99
C VAL A 49 10.39 0.83 -0.48
N MET A 50 11.71 0.92 -0.64
CA MET A 50 12.64 -0.09 -0.11
C MET A 50 12.50 -0.24 1.41
N ALA A 51 12.44 0.85 2.16
CA ALA A 51 12.26 0.81 3.62
C ALA A 51 10.94 0.10 3.99
N GLY A 52 9.84 0.42 3.30
CA GLY A 52 8.54 -0.22 3.50
C GLY A 52 8.56 -1.73 3.22
N LEU A 53 9.26 -2.17 2.18
CA LEU A 53 9.38 -3.60 1.87
C LEU A 53 10.24 -4.36 2.88
N LEU A 54 11.22 -3.71 3.52
CA LEU A 54 12.23 -4.36 4.36
C LEU A 54 11.95 -4.24 5.87
N HIS A 55 11.01 -3.38 6.30
CA HIS A 55 10.86 -3.04 7.73
C HIS A 55 10.58 -4.26 8.62
N ASP A 56 9.82 -5.21 8.11
CA ASP A 56 9.31 -6.38 8.82
C ASP A 56 10.07 -7.69 8.55
N LEU A 57 11.21 -7.66 7.86
CA LEU A 57 12.01 -8.85 7.56
C LEU A 57 12.35 -9.68 8.80
N GLY A 58 12.58 -9.04 9.93
CA GLY A 58 12.88 -9.70 11.20
C GLY A 58 11.76 -10.60 11.72
N LYS A 59 10.52 -10.45 11.23
CA LYS A 59 9.41 -11.35 11.57
C LYS A 59 9.65 -12.78 11.10
N LEU A 60 10.50 -13.00 10.10
CA LEU A 60 10.91 -14.33 9.63
C LEU A 60 11.63 -15.17 10.70
N VAL A 61 12.23 -14.54 11.70
CA VAL A 61 12.95 -15.22 12.79
C VAL A 61 12.22 -15.17 14.12
N ILE A 62 11.05 -14.52 14.19
CA ILE A 62 10.17 -14.59 15.35
C ILE A 62 9.50 -15.96 15.40
N PRO A 63 9.44 -16.61 16.58
CA PRO A 63 8.79 -17.92 16.73
C PRO A 63 7.35 -17.89 16.19
N PRO A 64 6.97 -18.85 15.31
CA PRO A 64 5.63 -18.87 14.70
C PRO A 64 4.48 -18.90 15.71
N GLU A 65 4.68 -19.51 16.87
CA GLU A 65 3.72 -19.55 17.96
C GLU A 65 3.44 -18.19 18.60
N ILE A 66 4.39 -17.26 18.52
CA ILE A 66 4.23 -15.86 18.96
C ILE A 66 3.66 -15.03 17.81
N LEU A 67 4.25 -15.15 16.60
CA LEU A 67 3.86 -14.36 15.43
C LEU A 67 2.38 -14.60 15.07
N ASN A 68 1.95 -15.87 15.07
CA ASN A 68 0.60 -16.28 14.64
C ASN A 68 -0.35 -16.55 15.82
N LYS A 69 -0.03 -16.05 17.01
CA LYS A 69 -0.86 -16.31 18.20
C LYS A 69 -2.26 -15.73 18.03
N PRO A 70 -3.33 -16.57 18.17
CA PRO A 70 -4.72 -16.13 18.00
C PRO A 70 -5.29 -15.40 19.25
N ALA A 71 -4.45 -14.77 20.03
CA ALA A 71 -4.81 -14.04 21.24
C ALA A 71 -3.84 -12.87 21.48
N ARG A 72 -4.13 -12.04 22.46
CA ARG A 72 -3.17 -11.03 22.90
C ARG A 72 -1.87 -11.68 23.35
N LEU A 73 -0.74 -11.10 22.95
CA LEU A 73 0.58 -11.49 23.44
C LEU A 73 0.68 -11.18 24.95
N THR A 74 1.34 -12.05 25.69
CA THR A 74 1.80 -11.73 27.05
C THR A 74 2.89 -10.65 26.98
N ASN A 75 3.26 -10.07 28.12
CA ASN A 75 4.34 -9.08 28.13
C ASN A 75 5.66 -9.66 27.62
N ASP A 76 6.00 -10.90 28.01
CA ASP A 76 7.24 -11.55 27.56
C ASP A 76 7.21 -11.85 26.06
N GLU A 77 6.10 -12.33 25.54
CA GLU A 77 5.92 -12.57 24.10
C GLU A 77 5.96 -11.25 23.30
N TYR A 78 5.43 -10.17 23.88
CA TYR A 78 5.50 -8.86 23.26
C TYR A 78 6.94 -8.32 23.21
N GLU A 79 7.75 -8.55 24.25
CA GLU A 79 9.18 -8.23 24.23
C GLU A 79 9.92 -9.01 23.12
N VAL A 80 9.58 -10.27 22.91
CA VAL A 80 10.11 -11.04 21.76
C VAL A 80 9.63 -10.46 20.44
N MET A 81 8.35 -10.13 20.32
CA MET A 81 7.80 -9.52 19.10
C MET A 81 8.50 -8.20 18.74
N LYS A 82 8.78 -7.33 19.72
CA LYS A 82 9.49 -6.06 19.48
C LYS A 82 10.87 -6.23 18.87
N GLN A 83 11.49 -7.39 19.02
CA GLN A 83 12.83 -7.65 18.46
C GLN A 83 12.83 -7.65 16.92
N HIS A 84 11.67 -7.83 16.25
CA HIS A 84 11.64 -7.86 14.77
C HIS A 84 12.25 -6.61 14.13
N ALA A 85 12.10 -5.43 14.72
CA ALA A 85 12.69 -4.19 14.19
C ALA A 85 14.23 -4.24 14.20
N THR A 86 14.81 -4.66 15.33
CA THR A 86 16.26 -4.85 15.45
C THR A 86 16.75 -5.99 14.55
N LEU A 87 16.02 -7.11 14.48
CA LEU A 87 16.36 -8.24 13.62
C LEU A 87 16.29 -7.87 12.13
N SER A 88 15.30 -7.07 11.71
CA SER A 88 15.23 -6.53 10.33
C SER A 88 16.47 -5.70 10.01
N TYR A 89 16.88 -4.82 10.92
CA TYR A 89 18.10 -4.02 10.78
C TYR A 89 19.35 -4.90 10.70
N GLU A 90 19.50 -5.90 11.59
CA GLU A 90 20.64 -6.83 11.61
C GLU A 90 20.80 -7.55 10.26
N MET A 91 19.69 -7.93 9.59
CA MET A 91 19.71 -8.57 8.28
C MET A 91 20.25 -7.68 7.16
N ILE A 92 20.11 -6.34 7.29
CA ILE A 92 20.47 -5.40 6.23
C ILE A 92 21.64 -4.48 6.56
N LYS A 93 22.12 -4.45 7.80
CA LYS A 93 23.11 -3.47 8.26
C LYS A 93 24.42 -3.49 7.48
N GLU A 94 24.90 -4.67 7.07
CA GLU A 94 26.15 -4.85 6.32
C GLU A 94 25.97 -4.65 4.80
N ARG A 95 24.75 -4.39 4.32
CA ARG A 95 24.46 -4.16 2.91
C ARG A 95 24.92 -2.75 2.52
N TRP A 96 25.91 -2.67 1.65
CA TRP A 96 26.45 -1.40 1.14
C TRP A 96 25.52 -0.68 0.14
N ASP A 97 24.64 -1.44 -0.52
CA ASP A 97 23.64 -0.98 -1.49
C ASP A 97 22.37 -0.43 -0.83
N ILE A 98 22.22 -0.56 0.49
CA ILE A 98 21.10 0.00 1.27
C ILE A 98 21.59 1.23 2.03
N SER A 99 20.91 2.37 1.82
CA SER A 99 21.30 3.64 2.43
C SER A 99 21.14 3.63 3.96
N ALA A 100 21.91 4.49 4.63
CA ALA A 100 21.80 4.66 6.08
C ALA A 100 20.39 5.14 6.51
N GLN A 101 19.69 5.90 5.66
CA GLN A 101 18.33 6.37 5.94
C GLN A 101 17.33 5.22 5.92
N VAL A 102 17.43 4.30 4.95
CA VAL A 102 16.61 3.07 4.90
C VAL A 102 16.88 2.21 6.13
N LYS A 103 18.15 1.95 6.46
CA LYS A 103 18.54 1.17 7.64
C LYS A 103 17.99 1.77 8.94
N ALA A 104 18.10 3.09 9.10
CA ALA A 104 17.55 3.79 10.26
C ALA A 104 16.01 3.70 10.31
N ALA A 105 15.33 3.86 9.17
CA ALA A 105 13.88 3.71 9.10
C ALA A 105 13.43 2.31 9.50
N VAL A 106 14.09 1.27 9.01
CA VAL A 106 13.81 -0.12 9.37
C VAL A 106 14.03 -0.39 10.86
N LEU A 107 15.10 0.16 11.46
CA LEU A 107 15.37 -0.05 12.89
C LEU A 107 14.36 0.66 13.78
N TYR A 108 13.95 1.88 13.40
CA TYR A 108 13.23 2.81 14.27
C TYR A 108 11.76 3.02 13.91
N HIS A 109 11.17 2.19 13.02
CA HIS A 109 9.79 2.39 12.56
C HIS A 109 8.72 2.25 13.65
N HIS A 110 9.07 1.79 14.84
CA HIS A 110 8.19 1.73 16.01
C HIS A 110 8.55 2.77 17.10
N GLU A 111 9.40 3.71 16.78
CA GLU A 111 9.68 4.82 17.69
C GLU A 111 8.56 5.88 17.62
N ASN A 112 8.17 6.40 18.77
CA ASN A 112 7.22 7.50 18.89
C ASN A 112 7.95 8.84 19.00
N VAL A 113 7.32 9.91 18.52
CA VAL A 113 7.91 11.27 18.56
C VAL A 113 8.22 11.73 19.97
N ASP A 114 7.47 11.27 20.97
CA ASP A 114 7.66 11.57 22.39
C ASP A 114 8.70 10.67 23.08
N GLY A 115 9.34 9.74 22.36
CA GLY A 115 10.34 8.81 22.90
C GLY A 115 9.74 7.61 23.65
N SER A 116 8.43 7.40 23.64
CA SER A 116 7.77 6.26 24.29
C SER A 116 7.81 4.97 23.44
N GLY A 117 8.39 5.02 22.24
CA GLY A 117 8.49 3.89 21.31
C GLY A 117 9.62 2.92 21.61
N TYR A 118 9.94 2.07 20.65
CA TYR A 118 11.04 1.09 20.73
C TYR A 118 11.77 1.00 19.38
N PRO A 119 13.05 0.52 19.33
CA PRO A 119 13.77 -0.21 20.37
C PRO A 119 14.58 0.65 21.34
N GLN A 120 14.79 1.95 21.07
CA GLN A 120 15.72 2.79 21.84
C GLN A 120 15.05 3.95 22.57
N GLY A 121 13.78 4.26 22.28
CA GLY A 121 13.06 5.41 22.86
C GLY A 121 13.63 6.74 22.38
N ILE A 122 13.96 6.85 21.09
CA ILE A 122 14.50 8.11 20.53
C ILE A 122 13.39 9.13 20.32
N TYR A 123 13.68 10.40 20.64
CA TYR A 123 12.75 11.50 20.41
C TYR A 123 12.69 11.93 18.94
N GLY A 124 11.58 12.52 18.53
CA GLY A 124 11.30 12.92 17.17
C GLY A 124 12.36 13.80 16.49
N ASP A 125 13.09 14.63 17.25
CA ASP A 125 14.19 15.44 16.73
C ASP A 125 15.39 14.60 16.25
N ASN A 126 15.54 13.38 16.77
CA ASN A 126 16.58 12.43 16.39
C ASN A 126 16.10 11.40 15.38
N MET A 127 14.82 11.40 15.03
CA MET A 127 14.26 10.51 14.01
C MET A 127 14.46 11.09 12.61
N THR A 128 14.89 10.25 11.67
CA THR A 128 14.92 10.66 10.26
C THR A 128 13.50 10.85 9.72
N ILE A 129 13.36 11.64 8.67
CA ILE A 129 12.04 11.79 8.01
C ILE A 129 11.52 10.45 7.48
N PHE A 130 12.41 9.54 7.04
CA PHE A 130 12.05 8.20 6.57
C PHE A 130 11.45 7.35 7.70
N THR A 131 12.04 7.41 8.90
CA THR A 131 11.50 6.76 10.10
C THR A 131 10.09 7.23 10.41
N LYS A 132 9.88 8.56 10.42
CA LYS A 132 8.58 9.17 10.69
C LYS A 132 7.52 8.78 9.67
N ILE A 133 7.88 8.75 8.38
CA ILE A 133 6.99 8.33 7.30
C ILE A 133 6.63 6.86 7.45
N LEU A 134 7.62 6.00 7.66
CA LEU A 134 7.42 4.57 7.77
C LEU A 134 6.53 4.22 8.97
N HIS A 135 6.74 4.89 10.12
CA HIS A 135 5.90 4.73 11.31
C HIS A 135 4.42 5.03 11.05
N VAL A 136 4.12 6.15 10.39
CA VAL A 136 2.73 6.52 10.05
C VAL A 136 2.12 5.54 9.04
N ALA A 137 2.88 5.14 8.02
CA ALA A 137 2.42 4.22 6.99
C ALA A 137 2.11 2.82 7.57
N ASP A 138 3.00 2.29 8.41
CA ASP A 138 2.85 1.01 9.09
C ASP A 138 1.61 0.99 10.00
N VAL A 139 1.48 2.00 10.88
CA VAL A 139 0.35 2.06 11.80
C VAL A 139 -0.97 2.23 11.04
N TYR A 140 -1.02 3.07 9.99
CA TYR A 140 -2.23 3.22 9.19
C TYR A 140 -2.66 1.89 8.57
N ASP A 141 -1.75 1.18 7.86
CA ASP A 141 -2.08 -0.12 7.27
C ASP A 141 -2.49 -1.13 8.36
N ALA A 142 -1.78 -1.16 9.48
CA ALA A 142 -2.10 -2.05 10.60
C ALA A 142 -3.50 -1.79 11.21
N LEU A 143 -4.02 -0.57 11.12
CA LEU A 143 -5.36 -0.22 11.59
C LEU A 143 -6.43 -0.64 10.58
N VAL A 144 -6.25 -0.37 9.29
CA VAL A 144 -7.27 -0.59 8.26
C VAL A 144 -7.24 -1.97 7.64
N SER A 145 -6.15 -2.73 7.84
CA SER A 145 -6.02 -4.09 7.32
C SER A 145 -6.72 -5.11 8.21
N ARG A 146 -7.41 -6.07 7.57
CA ARG A 146 -8.08 -7.17 8.27
C ARG A 146 -7.03 -8.08 8.92
N ARG A 147 -7.20 -8.32 10.22
CA ARG A 147 -6.38 -9.27 10.98
C ARG A 147 -7.26 -10.41 11.50
N PRO A 148 -6.72 -11.63 11.66
CA PRO A 148 -7.52 -12.79 12.10
C PRO A 148 -8.29 -12.56 13.41
N TYR A 149 -7.86 -11.58 14.23
CA TYR A 149 -8.35 -11.41 15.61
C TYR A 149 -8.91 -10.03 15.92
N LYS A 150 -8.99 -9.13 14.91
CA LYS A 150 -9.47 -7.76 15.10
C LYS A 150 -10.20 -7.29 13.85
N ASN A 151 -11.39 -6.73 14.03
CA ASN A 151 -12.04 -5.98 12.96
C ASN A 151 -11.15 -4.79 12.59
N PRO A 152 -10.95 -4.53 11.30
CA PRO A 152 -10.22 -3.35 10.86
C PRO A 152 -10.97 -2.09 11.28
N TYR A 153 -10.24 -1.04 11.57
CA TYR A 153 -10.83 0.30 11.65
C TYR A 153 -11.27 0.76 10.26
N SER A 154 -12.33 1.54 10.21
CA SER A 154 -12.62 2.29 8.99
C SER A 154 -11.49 3.28 8.67
N PRO A 155 -11.32 3.70 7.41
CA PRO A 155 -10.35 4.73 7.06
C PRO A 155 -10.53 6.02 7.88
N PHE A 156 -11.79 6.37 8.19
CA PHE A 156 -12.11 7.51 9.04
C PHE A 156 -11.54 7.36 10.47
N GLU A 157 -11.84 6.25 11.15
CA GLU A 157 -11.34 5.97 12.51
C GLU A 157 -9.81 5.93 12.56
N ALA A 158 -9.17 5.32 11.54
CA ALA A 158 -7.71 5.28 11.45
C ALA A 158 -7.12 6.69 11.29
N CYS A 159 -7.72 7.54 10.45
CA CYS A 159 -7.29 8.92 10.28
C CYS A 159 -7.52 9.75 11.55
N GLU A 160 -8.65 9.58 12.25
CA GLU A 160 -8.91 10.23 13.55
C GLU A 160 -7.86 9.84 14.59
N PHE A 161 -7.52 8.55 14.67
CA PHE A 161 -6.48 8.07 15.57
C PHE A 161 -5.12 8.73 15.27
N LEU A 162 -4.71 8.77 14.00
CA LEU A 162 -3.44 9.38 13.60
C LEU A 162 -3.41 10.89 13.89
N MET A 163 -4.51 11.60 13.65
CA MET A 163 -4.63 13.03 13.97
C MET A 163 -4.57 13.29 15.47
N GLY A 164 -5.31 12.50 16.24
CA GLY A 164 -5.37 12.64 17.71
C GLY A 164 -4.03 12.36 18.39
N ALA A 165 -3.22 11.45 17.83
CA ALA A 165 -1.89 11.11 18.31
C ALA A 165 -0.76 11.94 17.66
N GLY A 166 -1.10 12.88 16.78
CA GLY A 166 -0.14 13.76 16.11
C GLY A 166 0.61 14.68 17.08
N GLY A 167 1.93 14.63 17.07
CA GLY A 167 2.82 15.34 17.99
C GLY A 167 3.10 14.61 19.31
N ILE A 168 2.52 13.41 19.50
CA ILE A 168 2.80 12.48 20.60
C ILE A 168 3.45 11.23 20.02
N MET A 169 2.70 10.44 19.28
CA MET A 169 3.23 9.23 18.60
C MET A 169 3.80 9.57 17.23
N PHE A 170 3.11 10.42 16.47
CA PHE A 170 3.38 10.68 15.05
C PHE A 170 3.83 12.11 14.79
N ASP A 171 4.68 12.28 13.77
CA ASP A 171 5.01 13.60 13.25
C ASP A 171 3.78 14.20 12.54
N ARG A 172 3.37 15.42 12.93
CA ARG A 172 2.17 16.08 12.41
C ARG A 172 2.22 16.34 10.92
N GLN A 173 3.38 16.75 10.39
CA GLN A 173 3.53 17.02 8.96
C GLN A 173 3.40 15.75 8.13
N VAL A 174 3.89 14.63 8.66
CA VAL A 174 3.77 13.32 8.02
C VAL A 174 2.31 12.85 8.00
N VAL A 175 1.59 13.01 9.12
CA VAL A 175 0.14 12.70 9.17
C VAL A 175 -0.63 13.59 8.19
N GLU A 176 -0.39 14.90 8.17
CA GLU A 176 -1.03 15.81 7.22
C GLU A 176 -0.77 15.40 5.76
N ALA A 177 0.47 14.99 5.43
CA ALA A 177 0.81 14.51 4.09
C ALA A 177 0.04 13.24 3.69
N LEU A 178 -0.15 12.29 4.62
CA LEU A 178 -0.99 11.11 4.39
C LEU A 178 -2.44 11.53 4.09
N LEU A 179 -3.00 12.41 4.91
CA LEU A 179 -4.40 12.84 4.82
C LEU A 179 -4.72 13.62 3.53
N LEU A 180 -3.73 14.14 2.81
CA LEU A 180 -3.94 14.75 1.49
C LEU A 180 -4.37 13.72 0.43
N TYR A 181 -3.97 12.45 0.57
CA TYR A 181 -4.16 11.41 -0.45
C TYR A 181 -5.04 10.25 0.00
N VAL A 182 -5.12 10.01 1.30
CA VAL A 182 -5.97 8.96 1.85
C VAL A 182 -7.33 9.54 2.20
N PRO A 183 -8.41 9.14 1.53
CA PRO A 183 -9.73 9.67 1.80
C PRO A 183 -10.29 9.12 3.11
N PHE A 184 -10.91 9.97 3.92
CA PHE A 184 -11.64 9.56 5.13
C PHE A 184 -12.80 8.62 4.79
N TYR A 185 -13.51 8.94 3.70
CA TYR A 185 -14.60 8.13 3.18
C TYR A 185 -14.31 7.80 1.73
N PRO A 186 -13.97 6.55 1.41
CA PRO A 186 -13.74 6.13 0.03
C PRO A 186 -14.94 6.42 -0.89
N LYS A 187 -14.66 6.60 -2.18
CA LYS A 187 -15.72 6.74 -3.18
C LYS A 187 -16.64 5.52 -3.15
N GLY A 188 -17.96 5.76 -3.13
CA GLY A 188 -18.96 4.72 -3.03
C GLY A 188 -19.46 4.47 -1.59
N THR A 189 -18.78 5.01 -0.57
CA THR A 189 -19.24 4.90 0.83
C THR A 189 -20.58 5.63 0.99
N GLN A 190 -21.57 4.97 1.59
CA GLN A 190 -22.80 5.60 2.03
C GLN A 190 -22.56 6.25 3.40
N VAL A 191 -22.98 7.50 3.54
CA VAL A 191 -22.76 8.31 4.75
C VAL A 191 -24.04 8.96 5.21
N GLU A 192 -24.12 9.26 6.52
CA GLU A 192 -25.16 10.08 7.13
C GLU A 192 -24.60 11.46 7.50
N LEU A 193 -25.37 12.49 7.19
CA LEU A 193 -25.05 13.88 7.49
C LEU A 193 -25.68 14.31 8.82
N SER A 194 -25.15 15.39 9.40
CA SER A 194 -25.62 15.96 10.68
C SER A 194 -27.07 16.43 10.68
N ASP A 195 -27.70 16.59 9.52
CA ASP A 195 -29.12 16.93 9.37
C ASP A 195 -30.00 15.70 9.08
N GLY A 196 -29.46 14.49 9.18
CA GLY A 196 -30.15 13.22 8.98
C GLY A 196 -30.29 12.78 7.52
N ARG A 197 -29.84 13.59 6.55
CA ARG A 197 -29.81 13.14 5.16
C ARG A 197 -28.70 12.11 4.94
N GLN A 198 -28.96 11.20 4.01
CA GLN A 198 -27.99 10.19 3.59
C GLN A 198 -27.58 10.39 2.14
N GLY A 199 -26.35 10.03 1.84
CA GLY A 199 -25.80 10.14 0.50
C GLY A 199 -24.62 9.19 0.27
N ILE A 200 -24.19 9.11 -0.98
CA ILE A 200 -23.05 8.29 -1.39
C ILE A 200 -21.91 9.22 -1.82
N ILE A 201 -20.70 8.93 -1.37
CA ILE A 201 -19.50 9.67 -1.77
C ILE A 201 -19.24 9.47 -3.27
N VAL A 202 -19.22 10.55 -4.03
CA VAL A 202 -18.96 10.54 -5.48
C VAL A 202 -17.52 10.93 -5.76
N GLU A 203 -17.00 11.94 -5.05
CA GLU A 203 -15.63 12.44 -5.22
C GLU A 203 -15.08 12.99 -3.91
N ASN A 204 -13.80 12.67 -3.62
CA ASN A 204 -13.09 13.08 -2.40
C ASN A 204 -11.61 13.38 -2.65
N LYS A 205 -11.24 13.86 -3.83
CA LYS A 205 -9.84 14.14 -4.20
C LYS A 205 -9.33 15.48 -3.66
N GLY A 206 -8.06 15.52 -3.29
CA GLY A 206 -7.38 16.74 -2.85
C GLY A 206 -8.00 17.31 -1.57
N ASN A 207 -8.38 18.57 -1.59
CA ASN A 207 -9.00 19.26 -0.45
C ASN A 207 -10.43 18.78 -0.10
N ARG A 208 -10.95 17.76 -0.81
CA ARG A 208 -12.28 17.19 -0.61
C ARG A 208 -12.28 15.99 0.36
N ASN A 209 -11.17 15.61 0.94
CA ASN A 209 -11.11 14.43 1.83
C ASN A 209 -12.09 14.53 3.02
N LEU A 210 -12.23 15.73 3.61
CA LEU A 210 -13.20 16.01 4.69
C LEU A 210 -14.51 16.59 4.19
N ARG A 211 -14.54 17.11 2.96
CA ARG A 211 -15.67 17.80 2.34
C ARG A 211 -15.97 17.24 0.95
N PRO A 212 -16.38 15.97 0.85
CA PRO A 212 -16.57 15.29 -0.41
C PRO A 212 -17.75 15.86 -1.21
N LEU A 213 -17.80 15.49 -2.50
CA LEU A 213 -18.99 15.60 -3.32
C LEU A 213 -19.86 14.37 -3.06
N LEU A 214 -21.12 14.60 -2.70
CA LEU A 214 -22.11 13.56 -2.38
C LEU A 214 -23.18 13.51 -3.45
N ARG A 215 -23.74 12.32 -3.66
CA ARG A 215 -25.04 12.14 -4.28
C ARG A 215 -26.01 11.66 -3.19
N LEU A 216 -26.98 12.50 -2.84
CA LEU A 216 -28.02 12.17 -1.86
C LEU A 216 -28.90 11.04 -2.40
N LEU A 217 -29.66 10.38 -1.52
CA LEU A 217 -30.54 9.27 -1.90
C LEU A 217 -31.69 9.71 -2.84
N ASP A 218 -32.06 10.98 -2.83
CA ASP A 218 -33.02 11.57 -3.77
C ASP A 218 -32.43 11.87 -5.16
N GLY A 219 -31.14 11.57 -5.37
CA GLY A 219 -30.42 11.82 -6.60
C GLY A 219 -29.73 13.19 -6.69
N THR A 220 -29.97 14.10 -5.75
CA THR A 220 -29.41 15.44 -5.73
C THR A 220 -27.90 15.40 -5.49
N MET A 221 -27.13 16.18 -6.27
CA MET A 221 -25.70 16.36 -6.03
C MET A 221 -25.49 17.45 -4.98
N MET A 222 -24.70 17.13 -3.95
CA MET A 222 -24.35 18.04 -2.87
C MET A 222 -22.81 18.16 -2.78
N ASP A 223 -22.31 19.35 -3.03
CA ASP A 223 -20.90 19.68 -2.79
C ASP A 223 -20.73 20.21 -1.36
N MET A 224 -20.02 19.47 -0.52
CA MET A 224 -19.78 19.91 0.86
C MET A 224 -18.81 21.09 0.96
N LEU A 225 -18.11 21.47 -0.12
CA LEU A 225 -17.30 22.70 -0.20
C LEU A 225 -18.15 23.95 -0.49
N ASP A 226 -19.41 23.81 -0.88
CA ASP A 226 -20.31 24.97 -1.04
C ASP A 226 -20.56 25.63 0.32
N GLN A 227 -20.49 26.95 0.38
CA GLN A 227 -20.71 27.72 1.62
C GLN A 227 -22.04 27.39 2.33
N LYS A 228 -23.10 27.15 1.54
CA LYS A 228 -24.43 26.76 2.09
C LYS A 228 -24.42 25.46 2.88
N ASN A 229 -23.39 24.60 2.70
CA ASN A 229 -23.26 23.30 3.31
C ASN A 229 -22.20 23.27 4.42
N PHE A 230 -21.56 24.39 4.78
CA PHE A 230 -20.48 24.43 5.77
C PHE A 230 -20.92 24.03 7.19
N ASN A 231 -22.19 24.19 7.51
CA ASN A 231 -22.79 23.75 8.79
C ASN A 231 -23.09 22.24 8.85
N LEU A 232 -22.93 21.53 7.73
CA LEU A 232 -23.15 20.09 7.67
C LEU A 232 -21.83 19.34 7.86
N THR A 233 -21.92 18.22 8.57
CA THR A 233 -20.81 17.28 8.76
C THR A 233 -21.27 15.87 8.44
N ILE A 234 -20.33 15.01 8.05
CA ILE A 234 -20.57 13.57 7.97
C ILE A 234 -20.43 13.03 9.38
N LEU A 235 -21.43 12.30 9.86
CA LEU A 235 -21.42 11.71 11.19
C LEU A 235 -20.71 10.36 11.19
N HIS A 236 -21.04 9.49 10.24
CA HIS A 236 -20.45 8.16 10.09
C HIS A 236 -20.81 7.57 8.71
N GLY A 237 -20.12 6.48 8.34
CA GLY A 237 -20.55 5.61 7.23
C GLY A 237 -21.73 4.75 7.63
N VAL A 238 -22.76 4.67 6.78
CA VAL A 238 -24.02 3.96 7.10
C VAL A 238 -23.91 2.45 6.89
N ASN A 239 -22.95 1.99 6.11
CA ASN A 239 -22.70 0.57 5.84
C ASN A 239 -21.20 0.27 6.03
N GLU A 240 -20.74 0.41 7.25
CA GLU A 240 -19.44 -0.15 7.67
C GLU A 240 -19.56 -1.64 8.08
N GLU A 241 -20.52 -2.39 7.53
CA GLU A 241 -20.30 -3.81 7.37
C GLU A 241 -19.16 -3.93 6.37
N ILE A 242 -17.99 -4.17 6.92
CA ILE A 242 -16.78 -4.45 6.17
C ILE A 242 -17.08 -5.64 5.28
N MET A 243 -17.42 -5.32 4.02
CA MET A 243 -17.67 -6.35 3.01
C MET A 243 -16.43 -7.22 2.96
N ASP A 244 -16.59 -8.48 3.33
CA ASP A 244 -15.52 -9.46 3.24
C ASP A 244 -15.02 -9.50 1.79
N PRO A 245 -13.78 -9.08 1.49
CA PRO A 245 -13.28 -9.14 0.13
C PRO A 245 -13.25 -10.57 -0.41
N CYS A 246 -13.27 -11.60 0.47
CA CYS A 246 -13.30 -13.00 0.10
C CYS A 246 -14.70 -13.61 0.06
N ALA A 247 -15.70 -13.08 0.79
CA ALA A 247 -17.05 -13.67 0.83
C ALA A 247 -17.90 -13.30 -0.39
N GLU A 248 -17.55 -12.27 -1.16
CA GLU A 248 -18.41 -11.68 -2.18
C GLU A 248 -17.86 -11.67 -3.61
N GLU A 249 -16.86 -12.46 -3.90
CA GLU A 249 -16.46 -12.62 -5.32
C GLU A 249 -17.63 -13.15 -6.17
N SER A 250 -18.55 -13.90 -5.57
CA SER A 250 -19.78 -14.37 -6.23
C SER A 250 -20.91 -13.33 -6.28
N GLU A 251 -21.03 -12.42 -5.31
CA GLU A 251 -22.07 -11.39 -5.30
C GLU A 251 -21.63 -10.09 -5.98
N ARG A 252 -20.35 -9.71 -5.89
CA ARG A 252 -19.80 -8.61 -6.72
C ARG A 252 -19.94 -8.86 -8.21
N ARG A 253 -19.87 -10.11 -8.67
CA ARG A 253 -20.15 -10.46 -10.06
C ARG A 253 -21.59 -10.20 -10.51
N LYS A 254 -22.56 -10.10 -9.58
CA LYS A 254 -23.96 -9.85 -9.90
C LYS A 254 -24.36 -8.38 -9.96
N MET A 255 -23.60 -7.47 -9.30
CA MET A 255 -23.91 -6.04 -9.24
C MET A 255 -23.05 -5.15 -10.14
N LEU A 256 -21.98 -5.66 -10.69
CA LEU A 256 -21.15 -4.93 -11.66
C LEU A 256 -21.73 -5.17 -13.05
N THR A 257 -22.32 -4.13 -13.65
CA THR A 257 -22.31 -4.00 -15.11
C THR A 257 -20.87 -4.29 -15.57
N PRO A 258 -20.68 -4.98 -16.71
CA PRO A 258 -19.36 -5.44 -17.13
C PRO A 258 -18.42 -4.23 -17.25
N PHE A 259 -17.61 -3.98 -16.24
CA PHE A 259 -16.45 -3.11 -16.39
C PHE A 259 -15.58 -3.71 -17.47
N LYS A 260 -15.23 -2.91 -18.46
CA LYS A 260 -14.23 -3.27 -19.46
C LYS A 260 -13.00 -3.75 -18.67
N LYS A 261 -12.71 -5.06 -18.68
CA LYS A 261 -11.49 -5.58 -18.07
C LYS A 261 -10.33 -4.95 -18.83
N TYR A 262 -9.47 -4.22 -18.13
CA TYR A 262 -8.24 -3.73 -18.74
C TYR A 262 -7.37 -4.91 -19.14
N ARG A 263 -6.76 -4.80 -20.31
CA ARG A 263 -5.87 -5.82 -20.87
C ARG A 263 -4.44 -5.47 -20.58
N ILE A 264 -3.74 -6.35 -19.88
CA ILE A 264 -2.33 -6.18 -19.53
C ILE A 264 -1.52 -7.23 -20.32
N MET A 265 -0.54 -6.76 -21.08
CA MET A 265 0.45 -7.61 -21.72
C MET A 265 1.71 -7.65 -20.88
N ILE A 266 2.19 -8.84 -20.53
CA ILE A 266 3.39 -9.04 -19.71
C ILE A 266 4.37 -9.86 -20.55
N ILE A 267 5.58 -9.33 -20.70
CA ILE A 267 6.64 -9.92 -21.53
C ILE A 267 7.87 -10.13 -20.63
N ASP A 268 8.21 -11.38 -20.38
CA ASP A 268 9.28 -11.79 -19.49
C ASP A 268 9.73 -13.21 -19.88
N ASP A 269 11.03 -13.43 -20.13
CA ASP A 269 11.54 -14.72 -20.59
C ASP A 269 11.55 -15.78 -19.48
N MET A 270 11.41 -15.37 -18.22
CA MET A 270 11.32 -16.24 -17.06
C MET A 270 9.87 -16.66 -16.77
N LEU A 271 9.55 -17.92 -17.02
CA LEU A 271 8.21 -18.47 -16.73
C LEU A 271 7.75 -18.28 -15.28
N ILE A 272 8.70 -18.26 -14.34
CA ILE A 272 8.40 -18.06 -12.92
C ILE A 272 7.85 -16.65 -12.65
N ASN A 273 8.41 -15.62 -13.31
CA ASN A 273 7.93 -14.25 -13.20
C ASN A 273 6.53 -14.13 -13.79
N LEU A 274 6.30 -14.71 -14.96
CA LEU A 274 4.97 -14.74 -15.59
C LEU A 274 3.93 -15.43 -14.71
N GLN A 275 4.28 -16.56 -14.07
CA GLN A 275 3.37 -17.26 -13.14
C GLN A 275 3.07 -16.40 -11.91
N THR A 276 4.06 -15.66 -11.42
CA THR A 276 3.91 -14.73 -10.30
C THR A 276 2.92 -13.62 -10.65
N PHE A 277 3.11 -12.93 -11.80
CA PHE A 277 2.17 -11.91 -12.27
C PHE A 277 0.76 -12.48 -12.48
N ARG A 278 0.67 -13.71 -13.01
CA ARG A 278 -0.63 -14.38 -13.17
C ARG A 278 -1.34 -14.52 -11.84
N GLY A 279 -0.65 -14.99 -10.80
CA GLY A 279 -1.23 -15.16 -9.46
C GLY A 279 -1.85 -13.87 -8.91
N PHE A 280 -1.27 -12.71 -9.22
CA PHE A 280 -1.74 -11.41 -8.72
C PHE A 280 -2.86 -10.79 -9.56
N LEU A 281 -2.76 -10.91 -10.89
CA LEU A 281 -3.52 -10.03 -11.78
C LEU A 281 -4.68 -10.73 -12.50
N GLN A 282 -4.69 -12.08 -12.60
CA GLN A 282 -5.67 -12.85 -13.41
C GLN A 282 -7.12 -12.65 -12.99
N ASN A 283 -7.37 -12.33 -11.72
CA ASN A 283 -8.73 -12.16 -11.21
C ASN A 283 -9.31 -10.78 -11.53
N VAL A 284 -8.45 -9.79 -11.80
CA VAL A 284 -8.83 -8.38 -11.98
C VAL A 284 -8.70 -7.95 -13.44
N TYR A 285 -7.68 -8.45 -14.14
CA TYR A 285 -7.30 -8.04 -15.49
C TYR A 285 -7.36 -9.18 -16.49
N GLU A 286 -7.49 -8.84 -17.77
CA GLU A 286 -7.28 -9.77 -18.88
C GLU A 286 -5.78 -9.78 -19.21
N LEU A 287 -5.13 -10.94 -19.03
CA LEU A 287 -3.67 -11.05 -19.13
C LEU A 287 -3.23 -11.73 -20.43
N SER A 288 -2.28 -11.10 -21.11
CA SER A 288 -1.48 -11.71 -22.19
C SER A 288 -0.05 -11.89 -21.68
N MET A 289 0.37 -13.12 -21.52
CA MET A 289 1.65 -13.48 -20.90
C MET A 289 2.55 -14.12 -21.94
N LEU A 290 3.69 -13.51 -22.23
CA LEU A 290 4.54 -13.84 -23.37
C LEU A 290 5.98 -13.98 -22.92
N THR A 291 6.68 -14.96 -23.47
CA THR A 291 8.07 -15.25 -23.11
C THR A 291 9.10 -14.59 -24.03
N SER A 292 8.65 -13.84 -25.05
CA SER A 292 9.56 -13.12 -25.95
C SER A 292 8.89 -11.91 -26.59
N VAL A 293 9.70 -10.91 -26.94
CA VAL A 293 9.27 -9.73 -27.68
C VAL A 293 8.69 -10.11 -29.05
N GLY A 294 9.24 -11.12 -29.70
CA GLY A 294 8.72 -11.60 -30.98
C GLY A 294 7.27 -12.05 -30.91
N GLN A 295 6.88 -12.77 -29.86
CA GLN A 295 5.49 -13.15 -29.61
C GLN A 295 4.61 -11.94 -29.37
N ALA A 296 5.09 -10.95 -28.62
CA ALA A 296 4.35 -9.71 -28.33
C ALA A 296 4.05 -8.92 -29.61
N LEU A 297 5.06 -8.72 -30.47
CA LEU A 297 4.91 -8.01 -31.74
C LEU A 297 3.95 -8.72 -32.72
N LEU A 298 3.92 -10.07 -32.70
CA LEU A 298 2.97 -10.85 -33.47
C LEU A 298 1.54 -10.71 -32.93
N GLN A 299 1.38 -10.72 -31.62
CA GLN A 299 0.08 -10.57 -30.97
C GLN A 299 -0.50 -9.18 -31.17
N LEU A 300 0.29 -8.13 -31.04
CA LEU A 300 -0.11 -6.74 -31.26
C LEU A 300 -0.63 -6.46 -32.68
N LYS A 301 -0.16 -7.22 -33.68
CA LYS A 301 -0.66 -7.13 -35.06
C LYS A 301 -2.02 -7.80 -35.28
N ARG A 302 -2.45 -8.67 -34.36
CA ARG A 302 -3.64 -9.55 -34.55
C ARG A 302 -4.76 -9.26 -33.54
N GLN A 303 -4.46 -8.68 -32.43
CA GLN A 303 -5.40 -8.43 -31.33
C GLN A 303 -5.52 -6.94 -31.03
N PRO A 304 -6.62 -6.51 -30.38
CA PRO A 304 -6.74 -5.13 -29.90
C PRO A 304 -5.59 -4.75 -28.96
N GLU A 305 -5.17 -3.51 -28.99
CA GLU A 305 -4.08 -2.95 -28.16
C GLU A 305 -4.30 -3.23 -26.66
N PRO A 306 -3.26 -3.59 -25.90
CA PRO A 306 -3.33 -3.69 -24.45
C PRO A 306 -3.42 -2.30 -23.83
N ASP A 307 -4.08 -2.20 -22.67
CA ASP A 307 -4.18 -0.96 -21.91
C ASP A 307 -2.87 -0.69 -21.12
N LEU A 308 -2.05 -1.73 -20.89
CA LEU A 308 -0.73 -1.64 -20.24
C LEU A 308 0.18 -2.75 -20.76
N VAL A 309 1.47 -2.41 -20.97
CA VAL A 309 2.53 -3.38 -21.25
C VAL A 309 3.54 -3.36 -20.11
N ILE A 310 3.79 -4.51 -19.50
CA ILE A 310 4.87 -4.74 -18.52
C ILE A 310 5.95 -5.53 -19.26
N LEU A 311 7.17 -5.01 -19.28
CA LEU A 311 8.26 -5.54 -20.09
C LEU A 311 9.51 -5.72 -19.22
N ASP A 312 10.06 -6.94 -19.23
CA ASP A 312 11.36 -7.18 -18.64
C ASP A 312 12.47 -6.47 -19.43
N MET A 313 13.46 -5.96 -18.72
CA MET A 313 14.58 -5.20 -19.30
C MET A 313 15.72 -6.09 -19.77
N ASP A 314 15.87 -7.27 -19.17
CA ASP A 314 17.04 -8.16 -19.38
C ASP A 314 16.69 -9.46 -20.13
N MET A 315 16.09 -9.34 -21.30
CA MET A 315 15.74 -10.50 -22.13
C MET A 315 16.85 -10.88 -23.12
N PRO A 316 17.08 -12.19 -23.37
CA PRO A 316 18.17 -12.68 -24.24
C PRO A 316 18.12 -12.22 -25.70
N GLU A 317 16.93 -12.05 -26.25
CA GLU A 317 16.74 -11.75 -27.68
C GLU A 317 16.80 -10.25 -28.00
N MET A 318 16.42 -9.41 -27.04
CA MET A 318 16.34 -7.95 -27.21
C MET A 318 16.20 -7.28 -25.85
N ASN A 319 17.03 -6.26 -25.59
CA ASN A 319 16.89 -5.50 -24.35
C ASN A 319 15.55 -4.75 -24.31
N GLY A 320 15.06 -4.47 -23.08
CA GLY A 320 13.76 -3.88 -22.88
C GLY A 320 13.61 -2.47 -23.49
N ILE A 321 14.70 -1.70 -23.66
CA ILE A 321 14.67 -0.37 -24.28
C ILE A 321 14.33 -0.49 -25.76
N ASP A 322 15.03 -1.36 -26.51
CA ASP A 322 14.79 -1.59 -27.93
C ASP A 322 13.43 -2.23 -28.17
N ALA A 323 13.02 -3.14 -27.29
CA ALA A 323 11.70 -3.76 -27.28
C ALA A 323 10.59 -2.73 -27.08
N SER A 324 10.75 -1.84 -26.10
CA SER A 324 9.81 -0.74 -25.81
C SER A 324 9.62 0.17 -27.02
N ALA A 325 10.71 0.56 -27.72
CA ALA A 325 10.64 1.37 -28.94
C ALA A 325 9.82 0.68 -30.03
N LYS A 326 10.10 -0.60 -30.31
CA LYS A 326 9.35 -1.38 -31.33
C LYS A 326 7.87 -1.58 -30.98
N ILE A 327 7.56 -1.76 -29.72
CA ILE A 327 6.18 -1.89 -29.24
C ILE A 327 5.44 -0.55 -29.43
N ARG A 328 6.05 0.57 -29.04
CA ARG A 328 5.46 1.90 -29.24
C ARG A 328 5.21 2.24 -30.70
N ASP A 329 6.13 1.89 -31.60
CA ASP A 329 5.96 2.09 -33.03
C ASP A 329 4.74 1.35 -33.60
N LEU A 330 4.33 0.24 -32.99
CA LEU A 330 3.17 -0.55 -33.40
C LEU A 330 1.84 -0.07 -32.79
N ILE A 331 1.86 0.45 -31.54
CA ILE A 331 0.64 0.87 -30.82
C ILE A 331 0.41 2.40 -30.87
N GLY A 332 1.32 3.16 -31.52
CA GLY A 332 1.09 4.57 -31.81
C GLY A 332 1.30 5.53 -30.64
N ASN A 333 1.98 5.10 -29.56
CA ASN A 333 2.46 6.01 -28.48
C ASN A 333 3.53 5.38 -27.62
#